data_c9e290016b9acff19d070d3f1d711fe3
#
_entry.id   c9e290016b9acff19d070d3f1d711fe3
#
_cell.length_a   1.000
_cell.length_b   1.000
_cell.length_c   1.000
_cell.angle_alpha   90.00
_cell.angle_beta   90.00
_cell.angle_gamma   90.00
#
_symmetry.space_group_name_H-M   'P 1'
#
loop_
_entity.id
_entity.type
_entity.pdbx_description
1 polymer ?
#
loop_
_entity_poly.entity_id
_entity_poly.type
_entity_poly.pdbx_seq_one_letter_code
_entity_poly.pdbx_strand_id
1 'polypeptide(L)'
;MTRPRELFEVWSLLLTVSTVPSCPVGVETIYLETIDGINVEADLVRTDADLVRAVVIIGHPHPLYGGDRFNHVVRAMQEVALAHDCHSIAVDFRGVNNSGGFHDDGDSERLDLAAACQXSXLIAPEVPIIMAGYSFGSVVGLNVSNPWIAGWIAVAPPAQMMKSLPSAANSPRPKIIVAAEHDQFTTPDDMRTAVSTWSNTEIILAPGVDHSFAVNAASLCNTALSRLLETFS
;
A
#
# COMPACT_ATOMS: atom_id res chain seq x y z
N MET A 1 13.02 -34.85 -21.53
CA MET A 1 12.53 -33.48 -21.36
C MET A 1 12.98 -32.99 -19.97
N THR A 2 14.09 -32.33 -19.97
CA THR A 2 14.73 -31.80 -18.72
C THR A 2 14.23 -30.38 -18.45
N ARG A 3 13.69 -30.15 -17.27
CA ARG A 3 13.25 -28.82 -16.82
C ARG A 3 14.49 -27.94 -16.53
N PRO A 4 14.47 -26.69 -16.94
CA PRO A 4 15.61 -25.81 -16.61
C PRO A 4 15.54 -25.40 -15.12
N ARG A 5 16.48 -25.88 -14.35
CA ARG A 5 16.66 -25.56 -12.91
C ARG A 5 17.61 -24.38 -12.66
N GLU A 6 18.00 -23.68 -13.71
CA GLU A 6 19.17 -22.76 -13.64
C GLU A 6 18.85 -21.27 -13.53
N LEU A 7 17.57 -20.86 -13.38
CA LEU A 7 17.23 -19.43 -13.31
C LEU A 7 17.00 -18.89 -11.89
N PHE A 8 17.13 -19.75 -10.87
CA PHE A 8 16.84 -19.34 -9.49
C PHE A 8 18.05 -18.83 -8.70
N GLU A 9 19.27 -19.03 -9.18
CA GLU A 9 20.47 -18.72 -8.38
C GLU A 9 21.03 -17.30 -8.56
N VAL A 10 20.55 -16.53 -9.52
CA VAL A 10 21.16 -15.23 -9.84
C VAL A 10 20.54 -14.06 -9.03
N TRP A 11 19.37 -14.28 -8.42
CA TRP A 11 18.65 -13.19 -7.74
C TRP A 11 18.87 -13.12 -6.22
N SER A 12 19.68 -14.04 -5.67
CA SER A 12 19.89 -14.13 -4.21
C SER A 12 20.88 -13.09 -3.65
N LEU A 13 21.45 -12.22 -4.48
CA LEU A 13 22.60 -11.40 -4.08
C LEU A 13 22.32 -9.89 -3.93
N LEU A 14 21.07 -9.43 -4.00
CA LEU A 14 20.80 -7.99 -4.01
C LEU A 14 19.93 -7.47 -2.85
N LEU A 15 19.78 -8.24 -1.78
CA LEU A 15 19.15 -7.70 -0.56
C LEU A 15 20.25 -7.31 0.43
N THR A 16 20.75 -6.09 0.30
CA THR A 16 21.56 -5.52 1.38
C THR A 16 20.60 -5.07 2.49
N VAL A 17 20.44 -5.93 3.48
CA VAL A 17 19.70 -5.58 4.69
C VAL A 17 20.63 -4.74 5.57
N SER A 18 20.34 -3.45 5.64
CA SER A 18 21.04 -2.56 6.58
C SER A 18 20.20 -2.46 7.85
N THR A 19 20.64 -3.09 8.92
CA THR A 19 19.98 -2.98 10.23
C THR A 19 20.40 -1.67 10.91
N VAL A 20 19.45 -0.76 11.07
CA VAL A 20 19.64 0.50 11.81
C VAL A 20 19.28 0.26 13.29
N PRO A 21 20.16 0.64 14.25
CA PRO A 21 20.01 0.24 15.66
C PRO A 21 18.95 0.98 16.50
N SER A 22 17.87 1.48 15.93
CA SER A 22 16.83 2.17 16.69
C SER A 22 15.41 1.84 16.26
N CYS A 23 15.22 0.75 15.50
CA CYS A 23 13.89 0.33 15.05
C CYS A 23 13.12 -0.38 16.17
N PRO A 24 11.82 -0.14 16.33
CA PRO A 24 10.99 -0.93 17.24
C PRO A 24 11.11 -2.42 16.91
N VAL A 25 10.92 -3.26 17.90
CA VAL A 25 10.99 -4.72 17.71
C VAL A 25 10.04 -5.13 16.60
N GLY A 26 10.57 -5.75 15.55
CA GLY A 26 9.79 -6.26 14.42
C GLY A 26 9.73 -5.41 13.17
N VAL A 27 10.33 -4.20 13.17
CA VAL A 27 10.41 -3.36 11.94
C VAL A 27 11.82 -3.47 11.34
N GLU A 28 11.89 -3.81 10.06
CA GLU A 28 13.13 -3.93 9.30
C GLU A 28 13.12 -2.91 8.17
N THR A 29 14.10 -2.00 8.14
CA THR A 29 14.25 -1.07 7.01
C THR A 29 14.97 -1.78 5.87
N ILE A 30 14.34 -1.77 4.70
CA ILE A 30 14.84 -2.43 3.48
C ILE A 30 14.94 -1.42 2.35
N TYR A 31 15.67 -1.77 1.30
CA TYR A 31 15.75 -1.00 0.07
C TYR A 31 15.22 -1.84 -1.09
N LEU A 32 14.37 -1.23 -1.91
CA LEU A 32 13.72 -1.86 -3.05
C LEU A 32 14.23 -1.18 -4.32
N GLU A 33 14.71 -1.95 -5.27
CA GLU A 33 15.11 -1.43 -6.57
C GLU A 33 13.92 -1.47 -7.52
N THR A 34 13.55 -0.32 -8.05
CA THR A 34 12.46 -0.20 -9.02
C THR A 34 12.93 -0.62 -10.41
N ILE A 35 11.98 -0.90 -11.32
CA ILE A 35 12.31 -1.33 -12.68
C ILE A 35 13.08 -0.24 -13.47
N ASP A 36 12.95 1.01 -13.08
CA ASP A 36 13.71 2.12 -13.68
C ASP A 36 15.01 2.44 -12.93
N GLY A 37 15.45 1.54 -12.03
CA GLY A 37 16.75 1.59 -11.38
C GLY A 37 16.86 2.56 -10.20
N ILE A 38 15.73 2.97 -9.63
CA ILE A 38 15.71 3.82 -8.44
C ILE A 38 15.66 2.92 -7.19
N ASN A 39 16.48 3.24 -6.19
CA ASN A 39 16.40 2.57 -4.89
C ASN A 39 15.48 3.37 -3.98
N VAL A 40 14.42 2.72 -3.48
CA VAL A 40 13.49 3.34 -2.54
C VAL A 40 13.53 2.62 -1.21
N GLU A 41 13.42 3.39 -0.13
CA GLU A 41 13.48 2.89 1.24
C GLU A 41 12.07 2.43 1.67
N ALA A 42 11.99 1.37 2.46
CA ALA A 42 10.71 0.89 2.97
C ALA A 42 10.90 0.23 4.34
N ASP A 43 9.84 0.23 5.15
CA ASP A 43 9.78 -0.49 6.41
C ASP A 43 8.96 -1.76 6.23
N LEU A 44 9.61 -2.90 6.42
CA LEU A 44 8.98 -4.22 6.41
C LEU A 44 8.67 -4.63 7.86
N VAL A 45 7.41 -4.99 8.12
CA VAL A 45 6.97 -5.57 9.39
C VAL A 45 6.50 -7.00 9.10
N ARG A 46 7.05 -7.97 9.82
CA ARG A 46 6.68 -9.38 9.67
C ARG A 46 5.82 -9.84 10.85
N THR A 47 4.75 -10.54 10.54
CA THR A 47 4.03 -11.30 11.57
C THR A 47 4.81 -12.59 11.88
N ASP A 48 4.70 -13.04 13.11
CA ASP A 48 5.24 -14.34 13.55
C ASP A 48 4.20 -15.48 13.42
N ALA A 49 3.04 -15.19 12.83
CA ALA A 49 1.99 -16.19 12.64
C ALA A 49 2.45 -17.34 11.73
N ASP A 50 2.07 -18.55 12.04
CA ASP A 50 2.36 -19.74 11.22
C ASP A 50 1.77 -19.64 9.82
N LEU A 51 0.65 -18.91 9.70
CA LEU A 51 -0.03 -18.70 8.42
C LEU A 51 -0.18 -17.21 8.16
N VAL A 52 0.57 -16.70 7.20
CA VAL A 52 0.48 -15.30 6.78
C VAL A 52 -0.73 -15.14 5.85
N ARG A 53 -1.66 -14.25 6.22
CA ARG A 53 -2.93 -14.06 5.48
C ARG A 53 -2.79 -13.19 4.25
N ALA A 54 -1.92 -12.17 4.30
CA ALA A 54 -1.67 -11.26 3.18
C ALA A 54 -0.36 -10.51 3.38
N VAL A 55 0.14 -9.89 2.32
CA VAL A 55 1.17 -8.84 2.42
C VAL A 55 0.50 -7.51 2.08
N VAL A 56 0.50 -6.56 3.03
CA VAL A 56 -0.12 -5.23 2.85
C VAL A 56 0.97 -4.25 2.42
N ILE A 57 0.90 -3.75 1.19
CA ILE A 57 1.83 -2.74 0.67
C ILE A 57 1.17 -1.38 0.84
N ILE A 58 1.89 -0.42 1.45
CA ILE A 58 1.28 0.83 1.91
C ILE A 58 2.01 2.03 1.31
N GLY A 59 1.26 2.87 0.57
CA GLY A 59 1.71 4.15 0.06
C GLY A 59 1.32 5.30 0.98
N HIS A 60 2.25 6.22 1.23
CA HIS A 60 2.08 7.34 2.16
C HIS A 60 1.41 8.56 1.49
N PRO A 61 0.95 9.56 2.27
CA PRO A 61 0.35 10.76 1.68
C PRO A 61 1.37 11.61 0.93
N HIS A 62 0.94 12.74 0.38
CA HIS A 62 1.68 13.50 -0.63
C HIS A 62 3.08 13.92 -0.15
N PRO A 63 4.14 13.54 -0.90
CA PRO A 63 5.53 13.86 -0.53
C PRO A 63 5.78 15.34 -0.29
N LEU A 64 5.27 16.21 -1.16
CA LEU A 64 5.53 17.63 -1.08
C LEU A 64 4.82 18.33 0.09
N TYR A 65 3.94 17.60 0.80
CA TYR A 65 3.28 18.09 2.02
C TYR A 65 3.77 17.34 3.26
N GLY A 66 4.99 16.79 3.19
CA GLY A 66 5.61 16.10 4.31
C GLY A 66 5.14 14.66 4.53
N GLY A 67 4.55 14.07 3.51
CA GLY A 67 4.17 12.65 3.57
C GLY A 67 5.40 11.74 3.52
N ASP A 68 5.39 10.72 4.37
CA ASP A 68 6.40 9.67 4.40
C ASP A 68 5.83 8.40 5.06
N ARG A 69 6.63 7.33 5.11
CA ARG A 69 6.21 6.05 5.70
C ARG A 69 5.98 6.13 7.22
N PHE A 70 6.41 7.21 7.88
CA PHE A 70 6.20 7.42 9.32
C PHE A 70 4.86 8.10 9.63
N ASN A 71 4.10 8.48 8.61
CA ASN A 71 2.78 9.10 8.79
C ASN A 71 1.89 8.21 9.67
N HIS A 72 1.12 8.83 10.57
CA HIS A 72 0.33 8.10 11.57
C HIS A 72 -0.71 7.15 10.96
N VAL A 73 -1.30 7.47 9.79
CA VAL A 73 -2.25 6.56 9.10
C VAL A 73 -1.49 5.36 8.53
N VAL A 74 -0.30 5.59 7.97
CA VAL A 74 0.56 4.50 7.45
C VAL A 74 0.95 3.56 8.61
N ARG A 75 1.38 4.13 9.75
CA ARG A 75 1.73 3.33 10.93
C ARG A 75 0.52 2.56 11.47
N ALA A 76 -0.66 3.20 11.51
CA ALA A 76 -1.89 2.51 11.92
C ALA A 76 -2.20 1.32 10.99
N MET A 77 -2.01 1.47 9.67
CA MET A 77 -2.17 0.36 8.72
C MET A 77 -1.18 -0.78 9.00
N GLN A 78 0.10 -0.47 9.32
CA GLN A 78 1.10 -1.49 9.65
C GLN A 78 0.73 -2.24 10.93
N GLU A 79 0.31 -1.51 11.98
CA GLU A 79 -0.12 -2.11 13.25
C GLU A 79 -1.34 -3.02 13.06
N VAL A 80 -2.30 -2.56 12.26
CA VAL A 80 -3.50 -3.35 11.94
C VAL A 80 -3.14 -4.58 11.11
N ALA A 81 -2.25 -4.43 10.12
CA ALA A 81 -1.80 -5.58 9.31
C ALA A 81 -1.18 -6.66 10.22
N LEU A 82 -0.30 -6.25 11.13
CA LEU A 82 0.33 -7.17 12.08
C LEU A 82 -0.72 -7.88 12.96
N ALA A 83 -1.72 -7.14 13.44
CA ALA A 83 -2.79 -7.70 14.29
C ALA A 83 -3.69 -8.69 13.54
N HIS A 84 -3.67 -8.67 12.20
CA HIS A 84 -4.42 -9.59 11.34
C HIS A 84 -3.55 -10.67 10.69
N ASP A 85 -2.39 -10.96 11.26
CA ASP A 85 -1.45 -11.98 10.76
C ASP A 85 -0.99 -11.70 9.33
N CYS A 86 -0.81 -10.41 9.00
CA CYS A 86 -0.30 -9.98 7.69
C CYS A 86 1.11 -9.40 7.84
N HIS A 87 1.95 -9.63 6.85
CA HIS A 87 3.16 -8.80 6.69
C HIS A 87 2.75 -7.44 6.14
N SER A 88 3.58 -6.42 6.35
CA SER A 88 3.36 -5.12 5.69
C SER A 88 4.66 -4.50 5.20
N ILE A 89 4.58 -3.75 4.10
CA ILE A 89 5.69 -2.99 3.53
C ILE A 89 5.20 -1.56 3.32
N ALA A 90 5.72 -0.62 4.13
CA ALA A 90 5.41 0.81 3.98
C ALA A 90 6.56 1.46 3.21
N VAL A 91 6.28 1.97 2.02
CA VAL A 91 7.29 2.49 1.08
C VAL A 91 7.44 4.00 1.25
N ASP A 92 8.66 4.51 1.33
CA ASP A 92 8.93 5.93 1.07
C ASP A 92 9.04 6.11 -0.45
N PHE A 93 8.14 6.89 -1.02
CA PHE A 93 8.17 7.18 -2.45
C PHE A 93 9.48 7.84 -2.86
N ARG A 94 9.81 7.73 -4.13
CA ARG A 94 11.00 8.37 -4.72
C ARG A 94 11.11 9.83 -4.30
N GLY A 95 12.31 10.26 -3.92
CA GLY A 95 12.60 11.62 -3.45
C GLY A 95 12.24 11.88 -2.00
N VAL A 96 11.77 10.86 -1.24
CA VAL A 96 11.43 11.00 0.19
C VAL A 96 12.48 10.31 1.05
N ASN A 97 12.91 10.97 2.10
CA ASN A 97 13.93 10.47 3.05
C ASN A 97 15.18 9.96 2.31
N ASN A 98 15.50 8.66 2.41
CA ASN A 98 16.67 8.06 1.75
C ASN A 98 16.33 7.41 0.40
N SER A 99 15.08 7.55 -0.06
CA SER A 99 14.69 7.06 -1.39
C SER A 99 15.30 7.96 -2.48
N GLY A 100 15.87 7.33 -3.50
CA GLY A 100 16.41 8.04 -4.65
C GLY A 100 15.33 8.61 -5.55
N GLY A 101 15.76 9.28 -6.62
CA GLY A 101 14.84 9.83 -7.63
C GLY A 101 14.14 11.11 -7.18
N PHE A 102 13.01 11.41 -7.83
CA PHE A 102 12.25 12.65 -7.60
C PHE A 102 10.76 12.37 -7.74
N HIS A 103 9.95 13.14 -7.03
CA HIS A 103 8.49 13.10 -7.12
C HIS A 103 8.01 13.38 -8.56
N ASP A 104 7.03 12.61 -9.05
CA ASP A 104 6.54 12.66 -10.43
C ASP A 104 5.00 12.60 -10.49
N ASP A 105 4.33 13.29 -9.57
CA ASP A 105 2.87 13.47 -9.54
C ASP A 105 2.06 12.15 -9.58
N GLY A 106 2.65 11.04 -9.13
CA GLY A 106 2.01 9.73 -9.03
C GLY A 106 2.31 8.78 -10.19
N ASP A 107 2.92 9.27 -11.28
CA ASP A 107 3.19 8.41 -12.43
C ASP A 107 4.34 7.44 -12.16
N SER A 108 5.48 7.95 -11.72
CA SER A 108 6.63 7.09 -11.43
C SER A 108 6.53 6.43 -10.05
N GLU A 109 5.82 7.03 -9.09
CA GLU A 109 5.62 6.43 -7.76
C GLU A 109 4.92 5.06 -7.82
N ARG A 110 4.17 4.78 -8.91
CA ARG A 110 3.61 3.43 -9.13
C ARG A 110 4.70 2.35 -9.21
N LEU A 111 5.87 2.71 -9.72
CA LEU A 111 7.00 1.78 -9.84
C LEU A 111 7.58 1.44 -8.47
N ASP A 112 7.50 2.39 -7.52
CA ASP A 112 7.97 2.18 -6.15
C ASP A 112 7.11 1.13 -5.44
N LEU A 113 5.77 1.26 -5.55
CA LEU A 113 4.86 0.24 -4.99
C LEU A 113 4.95 -1.09 -5.76
N ALA A 114 5.22 -1.04 -7.07
CA ALA A 114 5.42 -2.26 -7.86
C ALA A 114 6.67 -3.02 -7.41
N ALA A 115 7.73 -2.30 -7.01
CA ALA A 115 8.94 -2.93 -6.45
C ALA A 115 8.61 -3.64 -5.12
N ALA A 116 7.73 -3.05 -4.30
CA ALA A 116 7.26 -3.72 -3.08
C ALA A 116 6.44 -4.98 -3.41
N CYS A 117 5.67 -4.98 -4.50
CA CYS A 117 4.98 -6.21 -4.96
C CYS A 117 5.99 -7.31 -5.33
N GLN A 118 7.08 -6.97 -5.91
CA GLN A 118 8.16 -7.92 -6.18
C GLN A 118 8.78 -8.47 -4.89
N UNK A 119 8.94 -7.67 -3.91
CA UNK A 119 9.39 -8.05 -2.76
C UNK A 119 8.54 -8.96 -2.12
N SER A 120 7.32 -8.69 -2.19
CA SER A 120 6.34 -9.62 -1.58
C SER A 120 6.40 -11.06 -2.11
N UNK A 121 6.59 -11.07 -3.17
CA UNK A 121 6.63 -12.24 -3.73
C UNK A 121 7.71 -13.04 -3.36
N LEU A 122 8.88 -12.49 -3.03
CA LEU A 122 10.07 -13.22 -2.57
C LEU A 122 9.97 -13.64 -1.11
N ILE A 123 9.42 -12.77 -0.26
CA ILE A 123 9.33 -13.02 1.19
C ILE A 123 8.14 -13.92 1.57
N ALA A 124 7.07 -13.91 0.78
CA ALA A 124 5.85 -14.67 1.06
C ALA A 124 5.22 -15.15 -0.27
N PRO A 125 5.82 -16.17 -0.90
CA PRO A 125 5.31 -16.69 -2.18
C PRO A 125 3.87 -17.18 -2.04
N GLU A 126 3.04 -16.88 -3.04
CA GLU A 126 1.63 -17.30 -3.12
C GLU A 126 0.69 -16.64 -2.11
N VAL A 127 1.21 -15.78 -1.22
CA VAL A 127 0.38 -15.02 -0.28
C VAL A 127 -0.23 -13.82 -1.03
N PRO A 128 -1.53 -13.55 -0.88
CA PRO A 128 -2.16 -12.44 -1.61
C PRO A 128 -1.61 -11.09 -1.19
N ILE A 129 -1.51 -10.15 -2.14
CA ILE A 129 -1.08 -8.78 -1.88
C ILE A 129 -2.33 -7.90 -1.73
N ILE A 130 -2.37 -7.10 -0.67
CA ILE A 130 -3.33 -6.01 -0.51
C ILE A 130 -2.58 -4.71 -0.78
N MET A 131 -3.03 -3.96 -1.77
CA MET A 131 -2.47 -2.65 -2.06
C MET A 131 -3.23 -1.61 -1.25
N ALA A 132 -2.56 -0.95 -0.31
CA ALA A 132 -3.15 0.03 0.58
C ALA A 132 -2.49 1.40 0.40
N GLY A 133 -3.17 2.45 0.79
CA GLY A 133 -2.58 3.78 0.78
C GLY A 133 -3.47 4.83 1.40
N TYR A 134 -2.84 5.96 1.76
CA TYR A 134 -3.55 7.10 2.32
C TYR A 134 -3.35 8.31 1.41
N SER A 135 -4.44 9.02 1.15
CA SER A 135 -4.44 10.25 0.36
C SER A 135 -3.75 10.02 -1.00
N PHE A 136 -2.68 10.74 -1.33
CA PHE A 136 -1.89 10.55 -2.55
C PHE A 136 -1.49 9.08 -2.75
N GLY A 137 -0.98 8.42 -1.72
CA GLY A 137 -0.56 7.00 -1.81
C GLY A 137 -1.70 6.06 -2.17
N SER A 138 -2.93 6.40 -1.80
CA SER A 138 -4.10 5.61 -2.21
C SER A 138 -4.36 5.72 -3.71
N VAL A 139 -4.21 6.93 -4.27
CA VAL A 139 -4.39 7.15 -5.72
C VAL A 139 -3.28 6.44 -6.50
N VAL A 140 -2.03 6.52 -6.02
CA VAL A 140 -0.91 5.79 -6.62
C VAL A 140 -1.18 4.28 -6.59
N GLY A 141 -1.58 3.74 -5.43
CA GLY A 141 -1.86 2.31 -5.27
C GLY A 141 -2.99 1.80 -6.17
N LEU A 142 -4.04 2.60 -6.36
CA LEU A 142 -5.14 2.26 -7.26
C LEU A 142 -4.67 2.18 -8.74
N ASN A 143 -3.53 2.76 -9.07
CA ASN A 143 -2.96 2.75 -10.42
C ASN A 143 -1.84 1.72 -10.61
N VAL A 144 -1.48 0.96 -9.57
CA VAL A 144 -0.52 -0.14 -9.72
C VAL A 144 -1.21 -1.32 -10.39
N SER A 145 -0.62 -1.80 -11.49
CA SER A 145 -1.10 -2.99 -12.19
C SER A 145 -0.14 -4.15 -11.89
N ASN A 146 -0.63 -5.14 -11.16
CA ASN A 146 0.14 -6.31 -10.79
C ASN A 146 -0.81 -7.50 -10.60
N PRO A 147 -0.54 -8.66 -11.20
CA PRO A 147 -1.46 -9.82 -11.12
C PRO A 147 -1.61 -10.40 -9.70
N TRP A 148 -0.66 -10.16 -8.81
CA TRP A 148 -0.69 -10.68 -7.44
C TRP A 148 -1.52 -9.83 -6.47
N ILE A 149 -1.93 -8.60 -6.86
CA ILE A 149 -2.79 -7.76 -6.02
C ILE A 149 -4.17 -8.43 -5.94
N ALA A 150 -4.58 -8.84 -4.75
CA ALA A 150 -5.87 -9.48 -4.52
C ALA A 150 -6.97 -8.46 -4.18
N GLY A 151 -6.60 -7.25 -3.73
CA GLY A 151 -7.57 -6.19 -3.43
C GLY A 151 -6.89 -4.88 -3.03
N TRP A 152 -7.71 -3.84 -2.85
CA TRP A 152 -7.22 -2.49 -2.53
C TRP A 152 -7.92 -1.89 -1.33
N ILE A 153 -7.16 -1.12 -0.52
CA ILE A 153 -7.69 -0.26 0.54
C ILE A 153 -7.20 1.17 0.28
N ALA A 154 -8.12 2.07 -0.04
CA ALA A 154 -7.80 3.46 -0.32
C ALA A 154 -8.41 4.36 0.76
N VAL A 155 -7.56 4.92 1.62
CA VAL A 155 -7.99 5.82 2.69
C VAL A 155 -7.92 7.26 2.19
N ALA A 156 -9.05 7.94 2.20
CA ALA A 156 -9.20 9.34 1.79
C ALA A 156 -8.58 9.65 0.41
N PRO A 157 -8.88 8.89 -0.66
CA PRO A 157 -8.30 9.22 -1.97
C PRO A 157 -8.82 10.55 -2.48
N PRO A 158 -7.93 11.51 -2.83
CA PRO A 158 -8.40 12.78 -3.40
C PRO A 158 -8.89 12.55 -4.84
N ALA A 159 -10.22 12.67 -5.05
CA ALA A 159 -10.83 12.38 -6.36
C ALA A 159 -10.25 13.25 -7.48
N GLN A 160 -9.89 14.49 -7.17
CA GLN A 160 -9.30 15.40 -8.17
C GLN A 160 -7.91 14.96 -8.63
N MET A 161 -7.23 14.09 -7.88
CA MET A 161 -5.95 13.53 -8.30
C MET A 161 -6.11 12.29 -9.20
N MET A 162 -7.32 11.75 -9.28
CA MET A 162 -7.62 10.65 -10.18
C MET A 162 -7.87 11.20 -11.60
N LYS A 163 -6.78 11.63 -12.27
CA LYS A 163 -6.81 12.29 -13.60
C LYS A 163 -7.47 11.42 -14.69
N SER A 164 -7.50 10.13 -14.48
CA SER A 164 -8.12 9.15 -15.39
C SER A 164 -8.68 8.01 -14.55
N LEU A 165 -9.43 7.12 -15.16
CA LEU A 165 -9.96 5.95 -14.47
C LEU A 165 -8.79 5.06 -14.00
N PRO A 166 -8.63 4.85 -12.69
CA PRO A 166 -7.51 4.04 -12.20
C PRO A 166 -7.56 2.60 -12.70
N SER A 167 -6.40 1.95 -12.80
CA SER A 167 -6.33 0.57 -13.30
C SER A 167 -7.14 -0.41 -12.43
N ALA A 168 -7.26 -0.12 -11.13
CA ALA A 168 -8.07 -0.93 -10.21
C ALA A 168 -9.58 -0.85 -10.50
N ALA A 169 -10.08 0.24 -11.09
CA ALA A 169 -11.51 0.52 -11.20
C ALA A 169 -12.29 -0.61 -11.89
N ASN A 170 -11.74 -1.13 -12.99
CA ASN A 170 -12.38 -2.21 -13.77
C ASN A 170 -12.04 -3.62 -13.28
N SER A 171 -11.18 -3.74 -12.27
CA SER A 171 -10.82 -5.04 -11.72
C SER A 171 -12.01 -5.67 -11.00
N PRO A 172 -12.28 -6.97 -11.19
CA PRO A 172 -13.32 -7.66 -10.40
C PRO A 172 -12.89 -7.88 -8.94
N ARG A 173 -11.62 -7.66 -8.60
CA ARG A 173 -11.10 -7.80 -7.23
C ARG A 173 -11.68 -6.72 -6.32
N PRO A 174 -11.86 -7.01 -5.02
CA PRO A 174 -12.50 -6.06 -4.09
C PRO A 174 -11.69 -4.80 -3.86
N LYS A 175 -12.39 -3.69 -3.70
CA LYS A 175 -11.82 -2.39 -3.35
C LYS A 175 -12.61 -1.81 -2.19
N ILE A 176 -11.91 -1.36 -1.15
CA ILE A 176 -12.50 -0.67 -0.02
C ILE A 176 -11.99 0.76 0.00
N ILE A 177 -12.89 1.71 -0.07
CA ILE A 177 -12.58 3.15 0.01
C ILE A 177 -13.03 3.63 1.38
N VAL A 178 -12.15 4.23 2.16
CA VAL A 178 -12.52 4.86 3.43
C VAL A 178 -12.63 6.36 3.18
N ALA A 179 -13.86 6.90 3.27
CA ALA A 179 -14.15 8.30 2.99
C ALA A 179 -14.45 9.05 4.28
N ALA A 180 -13.70 10.10 4.56
CA ALA A 180 -13.93 10.93 5.75
C ALA A 180 -15.17 11.82 5.56
N GLU A 181 -16.01 11.90 6.60
CA GLU A 181 -17.27 12.68 6.53
C GLU A 181 -17.00 14.16 6.26
N HIS A 182 -15.94 14.70 6.84
CA HIS A 182 -15.59 16.12 6.74
C HIS A 182 -14.35 16.35 5.88
N ASP A 183 -14.12 15.50 4.89
CA ASP A 183 -12.95 15.62 4.01
C ASP A 183 -13.05 16.89 3.17
N GLN A 184 -12.06 17.77 3.29
CA GLN A 184 -12.02 19.04 2.56
C GLN A 184 -11.54 18.88 1.11
N PHE A 185 -10.99 17.73 0.73
CA PHE A 185 -10.53 17.47 -0.65
C PHE A 185 -11.57 16.70 -1.45
N THR A 186 -12.24 15.72 -0.82
CA THR A 186 -13.24 14.89 -1.52
C THR A 186 -14.36 14.54 -0.57
N THR A 187 -15.51 15.17 -0.76
CA THR A 187 -16.68 14.86 0.08
C THR A 187 -17.13 13.41 -0.15
N PRO A 188 -17.85 12.80 0.80
CA PRO A 188 -18.40 11.46 0.59
C PRO A 188 -19.26 11.32 -0.67
N ASP A 189 -20.01 12.37 -1.03
CA ASP A 189 -20.86 12.35 -2.22
C ASP A 189 -20.03 12.43 -3.52
N ASP A 190 -18.95 13.25 -3.50
CA ASP A 190 -18.00 13.27 -4.62
C ASP A 190 -17.33 11.90 -4.78
N MET A 191 -16.98 11.27 -3.66
CA MET A 191 -16.36 9.94 -3.70
C MET A 191 -17.34 8.90 -4.27
N ARG A 192 -18.62 8.90 -3.81
CA ARG A 192 -19.65 8.01 -4.36
C ARG A 192 -19.77 8.18 -5.88
N THR A 193 -19.76 9.45 -6.31
CA THR A 193 -19.83 9.78 -7.75
C THR A 193 -18.59 9.25 -8.48
N ALA A 194 -17.40 9.49 -7.95
CA ALA A 194 -16.14 9.10 -8.58
C ALA A 194 -16.03 7.58 -8.80
N VAL A 195 -16.54 6.78 -7.83
CA VAL A 195 -16.43 5.32 -7.93
C VAL A 195 -17.71 4.64 -8.43
N SER A 196 -18.72 5.41 -8.86
CA SER A 196 -20.05 4.89 -9.21
C SER A 196 -20.05 3.82 -10.31
N THR A 197 -19.03 3.83 -11.17
CA THR A 197 -18.89 2.86 -12.27
C THR A 197 -17.86 1.77 -11.97
N TRP A 198 -17.23 1.81 -10.80
CA TRP A 198 -16.17 0.85 -10.48
C TRP A 198 -16.74 -0.51 -10.12
N SER A 199 -16.08 -1.57 -10.55
CA SER A 199 -16.45 -2.94 -10.19
C SER A 199 -16.08 -3.23 -8.73
N ASN A 200 -16.91 -3.99 -8.04
CA ASN A 200 -16.64 -4.59 -6.72
C ASN A 200 -15.98 -3.58 -5.74
N THR A 201 -16.67 -2.47 -5.48
CA THR A 201 -16.15 -1.37 -4.66
C THR A 201 -17.11 -1.05 -3.53
N GLU A 202 -16.61 -1.02 -2.31
CA GLU A 202 -17.34 -0.64 -1.10
C GLU A 202 -16.78 0.68 -0.57
N ILE A 203 -17.68 1.57 -0.08
CA ILE A 203 -17.27 2.79 0.62
C ILE A 203 -17.61 2.65 2.10
N ILE A 204 -16.62 2.80 2.95
CA ILE A 204 -16.77 2.93 4.40
C ILE A 204 -16.75 4.42 4.74
N LEU A 205 -17.83 4.95 5.28
CA LEU A 205 -17.88 6.33 5.76
C LEU A 205 -17.21 6.39 7.13
N ALA A 206 -16.35 7.38 7.34
CA ALA A 206 -15.68 7.65 8.61
C ALA A 206 -16.37 8.86 9.29
N PRO A 207 -17.35 8.63 10.18
CA PRO A 207 -18.12 9.71 10.77
C PRO A 207 -17.27 10.60 11.69
N GLY A 208 -17.47 11.91 11.60
CA GLY A 208 -16.76 12.89 12.43
C GLY A 208 -15.29 13.05 12.12
N VAL A 209 -14.81 12.45 11.01
CA VAL A 209 -13.39 12.46 10.65
C VAL A 209 -13.18 13.41 9.46
N ASP A 210 -12.09 14.16 9.48
CA ASP A 210 -11.65 14.98 8.35
C ASP A 210 -10.52 14.26 7.58
N HIS A 211 -9.98 14.92 6.55
CA HIS A 211 -8.93 14.33 5.72
C HIS A 211 -7.70 13.86 6.51
N SER A 212 -7.41 14.51 7.64
CA SER A 212 -6.19 14.19 8.40
C SER A 212 -6.23 12.84 9.10
N PHE A 213 -7.43 12.29 9.37
CA PHE A 213 -7.57 11.05 10.15
C PHE A 213 -6.82 11.12 11.50
N ALA A 214 -6.78 12.32 12.10
CA ALA A 214 -6.13 12.52 13.41
C ALA A 214 -6.76 11.65 14.50
N VAL A 215 -8.00 11.22 14.30
CA VAL A 215 -8.69 10.29 15.21
C VAL A 215 -9.20 9.09 14.41
N ASN A 216 -9.31 7.95 15.07
CA ASN A 216 -9.95 6.73 14.54
C ASN A 216 -9.20 6.06 13.37
N ALA A 217 -7.99 6.48 12.99
CA ALA A 217 -7.25 5.88 11.88
C ALA A 217 -7.14 4.34 12.05
N ALA A 218 -6.67 3.87 13.22
CA ALA A 218 -6.49 2.44 13.46
C ALA A 218 -7.81 1.66 13.37
N SER A 219 -8.88 2.18 13.97
CA SER A 219 -10.20 1.52 13.93
C SER A 219 -10.75 1.40 12.52
N LEU A 220 -10.58 2.46 11.71
CA LEU A 220 -11.07 2.49 10.32
C LEU A 220 -10.23 1.58 9.42
N CYS A 221 -8.91 1.60 9.59
CA CYS A 221 -8.01 0.68 8.89
C CYS A 221 -8.33 -0.77 9.25
N ASN A 222 -8.60 -1.05 10.54
CA ASN A 222 -8.98 -2.37 11.01
C ASN A 222 -10.28 -2.85 10.34
N THR A 223 -11.30 -1.97 10.30
CA THR A 223 -12.57 -2.30 9.64
C THR A 223 -12.35 -2.61 8.15
N ALA A 224 -11.57 -1.76 7.47
CA ALA A 224 -11.29 -1.94 6.04
C ALA A 224 -10.52 -3.25 5.77
N LEU A 225 -9.47 -3.52 6.55
CA LEU A 225 -8.67 -4.73 6.36
C LEU A 225 -9.48 -5.99 6.67
N SER A 226 -10.24 -6.00 7.77
CA SER A 226 -11.09 -7.15 8.13
C SER A 226 -12.05 -7.50 7.01
N ARG A 227 -12.79 -6.50 6.49
CA ARG A 227 -13.75 -6.71 5.40
C ARG A 227 -13.07 -7.24 4.13
N LEU A 228 -11.91 -6.69 3.81
CA LEU A 228 -11.20 -7.15 2.61
C LEU A 228 -10.74 -8.60 2.77
N LEU A 229 -10.15 -8.96 3.93
CA LEU A 229 -9.66 -10.32 4.19
C LEU A 229 -10.80 -11.35 4.20
N GLU A 230 -12.03 -10.97 4.57
CA GLU A 230 -13.21 -11.84 4.50
C GLU A 230 -13.52 -12.24 3.06
N THR A 231 -13.14 -11.45 2.07
CA THR A 231 -13.40 -11.77 0.66
C THR A 231 -12.43 -12.81 0.09
N PHE A 232 -11.34 -13.13 0.81
CA PHE A 232 -10.35 -14.12 0.38
C PHE A 232 -10.64 -15.53 0.92
N SER A 233 -11.70 -15.69 1.72
CA SER A 233 -12.08 -16.96 2.38
C SER A 233 -12.84 -17.91 1.44
#